data_b5c5cb61fbc4f554bc3e637221aa6a32
#
_entry.id   b5c5cb61fbc4f554bc3e637221aa6a32
#
_cell.length_a   1.000
_cell.length_b   1.000
_cell.length_c   1.000
_cell.angle_alpha   90.00
_cell.angle_beta   90.00
_cell.angle_gamma   90.00
#
_symmetry.space_group_name_H-M   'P 1'
#
loop_
_entity.id
_entity.type
_entity.pdbx_description
1 polymer ?
#
loop_
_entity_poly.entity_id
_entity_poly.type
_entity_poly.pdbx_seq_one_letter_code
_entity_poly.pdbx_strand_id
1 'polypeptide(L)'
;MNATPQSKSGTSSRRDPYLVKAVMHAAQLFSAFRSSGEALPLREIAARSGLPKSMTFRLLYTLERCGMLEKVGENLYRSHLRPFKQRPYRLGYAAQGTDYQFSKEVSTSLQRAAAAHGIELICVDNRYNAKIAQRNADVLVREKVDLVIEFQTDEHVAPIVAAKYREAGIPLIALEIPHPGATYYGANNYEAGLIGGRHLGRWARQQRYGEADEIVFLALDRAGNLPRMRLTGMLVGMKEVFPALEACKVTYLDGDGKLGESFEAMRRHLRGTRARGFLIGAINDPSALGALRAMQEAGRVNNCAIMGQNASPEGRAELRQPATRLIGSVAYFPERYGADIVAVALDILNRRAVPPAVFAKHQLVTPDNVDHIYPNDRLLQTAGAFA
;
A
#
# COMPACT_ATOMS: atom_id res chain seq x y z
N MET A 1 -36.17 -9.67 -60.07
CA MET A 1 -37.20 -9.27 -59.09
C MET A 1 -37.07 -10.16 -57.87
N ASN A 2 -36.42 -9.73 -56.83
CA ASN A 2 -36.47 -10.32 -55.50
C ASN A 2 -36.07 -9.25 -54.52
N ALA A 3 -37.06 -8.77 -53.78
CA ALA A 3 -36.92 -7.76 -52.75
C ALA A 3 -36.49 -8.41 -51.44
N THR A 4 -35.41 -7.91 -50.86
CA THR A 4 -34.92 -8.27 -49.52
C THR A 4 -35.69 -7.47 -48.49
N PRO A 5 -36.20 -8.08 -47.40
CA PRO A 5 -36.87 -7.33 -46.35
C PRO A 5 -35.85 -6.67 -45.42
N GLN A 6 -35.97 -5.36 -45.23
CA GLN A 6 -35.26 -4.59 -44.19
C GLN A 6 -35.75 -5.00 -42.82
N SER A 7 -34.86 -5.53 -41.99
CA SER A 7 -35.11 -5.77 -40.57
C SER A 7 -35.02 -4.46 -39.77
N LYS A 8 -36.14 -3.95 -39.31
CA LYS A 8 -36.21 -2.91 -38.31
C LYS A 8 -35.86 -3.50 -36.92
N SER A 9 -34.64 -3.35 -36.47
CA SER A 9 -34.26 -3.60 -35.07
C SER A 9 -34.60 -2.41 -34.18
N GLY A 10 -35.84 -2.33 -33.73
CA GLY A 10 -36.25 -1.44 -32.66
C GLY A 10 -35.95 -2.13 -31.31
N THR A 11 -34.82 -1.85 -30.68
CA THR A 11 -34.58 -2.23 -29.28
C THR A 11 -35.43 -1.35 -28.37
N SER A 12 -36.65 -1.79 -28.07
CA SER A 12 -37.42 -1.26 -26.93
C SER A 12 -36.69 -1.67 -25.66
N SER A 13 -36.08 -0.72 -24.94
CA SER A 13 -35.53 -0.97 -23.60
C SER A 13 -36.65 -1.51 -22.71
N ARG A 14 -36.69 -2.80 -22.41
CA ARG A 14 -37.56 -3.39 -21.42
C ARG A 14 -37.36 -2.63 -20.10
N ARG A 15 -38.42 -1.90 -19.66
CA ARG A 15 -38.45 -1.24 -18.36
C ARG A 15 -38.26 -2.32 -17.29
N ASP A 16 -37.23 -2.20 -16.46
CA ASP A 16 -37.04 -3.05 -15.31
C ASP A 16 -38.24 -2.87 -14.33
N PRO A 17 -39.05 -3.90 -14.10
CA PRO A 17 -40.23 -3.80 -13.28
C PRO A 17 -39.92 -3.53 -11.79
N TYR A 18 -38.69 -3.76 -11.35
CA TYR A 18 -38.27 -3.53 -9.97
C TYR A 18 -37.80 -2.08 -9.72
N LEU A 19 -37.67 -1.25 -10.75
CA LEU A 19 -37.25 0.15 -10.60
C LEU A 19 -38.43 1.06 -10.19
N VAL A 20 -38.35 1.60 -8.96
CA VAL A 20 -39.33 2.56 -8.43
C VAL A 20 -38.95 3.97 -8.88
N LYS A 21 -39.72 4.53 -9.84
CA LYS A 21 -39.44 5.86 -10.44
C LYS A 21 -39.32 6.98 -9.41
N ALA A 22 -40.14 6.99 -8.36
CA ALA A 22 -40.11 8.01 -7.32
C ALA A 22 -38.74 8.02 -6.59
N VAL A 23 -38.19 6.83 -6.31
CA VAL A 23 -36.87 6.67 -5.68
C VAL A 23 -35.76 7.15 -6.62
N MET A 24 -35.85 6.81 -7.91
CA MET A 24 -34.90 7.30 -8.91
C MET A 24 -34.91 8.85 -9.02
N HIS A 25 -36.09 9.47 -9.06
CA HIS A 25 -36.21 10.92 -9.10
C HIS A 25 -35.70 11.57 -7.80
N ALA A 26 -35.91 10.96 -6.64
CA ALA A 26 -35.35 11.42 -5.38
C ALA A 26 -33.80 11.36 -5.40
N ALA A 27 -33.21 10.24 -5.86
CA ALA A 27 -31.76 10.12 -6.05
C ALA A 27 -31.22 11.19 -7.02
N GLN A 28 -31.91 11.42 -8.14
CA GLN A 28 -31.59 12.44 -9.11
C GLN A 28 -31.67 13.86 -8.52
N LEU A 29 -32.63 14.13 -7.63
CA LEU A 29 -32.73 15.41 -6.92
C LEU A 29 -31.55 15.61 -5.96
N PHE A 30 -31.14 14.58 -5.21
CA PHE A 30 -29.98 14.67 -4.32
C PHE A 30 -28.67 14.91 -5.06
N SER A 31 -28.53 14.44 -6.31
CA SER A 31 -27.34 14.70 -7.14
C SER A 31 -27.16 16.18 -7.52
N ALA A 32 -28.18 17.02 -7.32
CA ALA A 32 -28.05 18.47 -7.53
C ALA A 32 -27.14 19.14 -6.48
N PHE A 33 -27.04 18.58 -5.28
CA PHE A 33 -26.19 19.10 -4.22
C PHE A 33 -24.73 18.59 -4.40
N ARG A 34 -23.78 19.51 -4.46
CA ARG A 34 -22.36 19.19 -4.73
C ARG A 34 -21.53 18.97 -3.46
N SER A 35 -22.00 19.51 -2.33
CA SER A 35 -21.33 19.37 -1.03
C SER A 35 -22.35 19.24 0.11
N SER A 36 -21.91 18.63 1.22
CA SER A 36 -22.69 18.65 2.45
C SER A 36 -22.73 20.06 3.00
N GLY A 37 -23.94 20.55 3.30
CA GLY A 37 -24.14 21.93 3.76
C GLY A 37 -24.38 22.95 2.66
N GLU A 38 -24.26 22.58 1.38
CA GLU A 38 -24.69 23.46 0.28
C GLU A 38 -26.19 23.69 0.39
N ALA A 39 -26.59 24.97 0.39
CA ALA A 39 -27.99 25.36 0.37
C ALA A 39 -28.37 25.90 -1.04
N LEU A 40 -29.38 25.32 -1.66
CA LEU A 40 -29.77 25.61 -3.02
C LEU A 40 -31.24 26.03 -3.11
N PRO A 41 -31.57 27.04 -3.95
CA PRO A 41 -32.95 27.38 -4.24
C PRO A 41 -33.60 26.31 -5.16
N LEU A 42 -34.93 26.15 -5.05
CA LEU A 42 -35.70 25.19 -5.86
C LEU A 42 -35.36 25.29 -7.36
N ARG A 43 -35.20 26.51 -7.89
CA ARG A 43 -34.88 26.74 -9.32
C ARG A 43 -33.55 26.07 -9.71
N GLU A 44 -32.55 26.23 -8.87
CA GLU A 44 -31.22 25.66 -9.09
C GLU A 44 -31.23 24.13 -8.97
N ILE A 45 -31.94 23.61 -7.96
CA ILE A 45 -32.12 22.16 -7.79
C ILE A 45 -32.79 21.55 -9.02
N ALA A 46 -33.86 22.17 -9.53
CA ALA A 46 -34.56 21.72 -10.74
C ALA A 46 -33.62 21.75 -11.97
N ALA A 47 -32.84 22.82 -12.12
CA ALA A 47 -31.90 22.96 -13.23
C ALA A 47 -30.78 21.91 -13.20
N ARG A 48 -30.17 21.69 -12.02
CA ARG A 48 -29.07 20.72 -11.86
C ARG A 48 -29.53 19.27 -11.93
N SER A 49 -30.72 18.98 -11.41
CA SER A 49 -31.27 17.61 -11.44
C SER A 49 -31.93 17.26 -12.78
N GLY A 50 -32.20 18.22 -13.63
CA GLY A 50 -32.95 17.99 -14.87
C GLY A 50 -34.43 17.63 -14.68
N LEU A 51 -34.96 17.77 -13.46
CA LEU A 51 -36.33 17.46 -13.14
C LEU A 51 -37.28 18.67 -13.37
N PRO A 52 -38.53 18.47 -13.82
CA PRO A 52 -39.53 19.51 -13.89
C PRO A 52 -39.74 20.20 -12.53
N LYS A 53 -39.90 21.55 -12.51
CA LYS A 53 -40.08 22.33 -11.27
C LYS A 53 -41.18 21.80 -10.35
N SER A 54 -42.32 21.40 -10.92
CA SER A 54 -43.45 20.83 -10.16
C SER A 54 -43.11 19.52 -9.47
N MET A 55 -42.33 18.66 -10.14
CA MET A 55 -41.83 17.41 -9.57
C MET A 55 -40.77 17.68 -8.50
N THR A 56 -39.83 18.59 -8.78
CA THR A 56 -38.79 19.00 -7.82
C THR A 56 -39.44 19.55 -6.54
N PHE A 57 -40.44 20.40 -6.64
CA PHE A 57 -41.16 20.91 -5.47
C PHE A 57 -41.80 19.81 -4.63
N ARG A 58 -42.52 18.87 -5.28
CA ARG A 58 -43.17 17.77 -4.59
C ARG A 58 -42.16 16.84 -3.90
N LEU A 59 -41.03 16.57 -4.54
CA LEU A 59 -39.98 15.78 -3.96
C LEU A 59 -39.32 16.50 -2.77
N LEU A 60 -38.99 17.79 -2.92
CA LEU A 60 -38.43 18.61 -1.83
C LEU A 60 -39.35 18.62 -0.61
N TYR A 61 -40.65 18.87 -0.82
CA TYR A 61 -41.64 18.85 0.25
C TYR A 61 -41.73 17.51 0.97
N THR A 62 -41.71 16.40 0.21
CA THR A 62 -41.76 15.05 0.78
C THR A 62 -40.46 14.70 1.53
N LEU A 63 -39.30 14.98 0.96
CA LEU A 63 -38.00 14.67 1.53
C LEU A 63 -37.68 15.51 2.77
N GLU A 64 -38.17 16.76 2.82
CA GLU A 64 -38.13 17.61 4.02
C GLU A 64 -38.91 16.96 5.18
N ARG A 65 -40.13 16.49 4.91
CA ARG A 65 -40.95 15.79 5.92
C ARG A 65 -40.37 14.46 6.38
N CYS A 66 -39.58 13.81 5.51
CA CYS A 66 -38.84 12.59 5.87
C CYS A 66 -37.52 12.90 6.61
N GLY A 67 -37.18 14.16 6.86
CA GLY A 67 -35.92 14.55 7.50
C GLY A 67 -34.67 14.34 6.65
N MET A 68 -34.82 14.14 5.34
CA MET A 68 -33.70 13.96 4.42
C MET A 68 -33.14 15.27 3.87
N LEU A 69 -33.94 16.34 3.95
CA LEU A 69 -33.64 17.71 3.60
C LEU A 69 -34.11 18.66 4.70
N GLU A 70 -33.50 19.82 4.81
CA GLU A 70 -34.00 20.93 5.61
C GLU A 70 -34.25 22.17 4.76
N LYS A 71 -35.29 22.91 5.09
CA LYS A 71 -35.56 24.23 4.50
C LYS A 71 -34.89 25.29 5.38
N VAL A 72 -33.79 25.86 4.89
CA VAL A 72 -32.97 26.84 5.63
C VAL A 72 -33.34 28.30 5.34
N GLY A 73 -34.31 28.53 4.47
CA GLY A 73 -34.80 29.87 4.08
C GLY A 73 -36.00 29.81 3.15
N GLU A 74 -36.47 30.98 2.69
CA GLU A 74 -37.58 31.06 1.78
C GLU A 74 -37.25 30.49 0.39
N ASN A 75 -37.54 29.28 0.09
CA ASN A 75 -37.11 28.50 -1.10
C ASN A 75 -35.66 28.02 -1.13
N LEU A 76 -34.98 27.98 0.01
CA LEU A 76 -33.63 27.51 0.11
C LEU A 76 -33.61 26.17 0.88
N TYR A 77 -33.02 25.16 0.28
CA TYR A 77 -33.01 23.79 0.81
C TYR A 77 -31.56 23.28 0.97
N ARG A 78 -31.31 22.55 2.06
CA ARG A 78 -30.02 21.89 2.36
C ARG A 78 -30.24 20.40 2.48
N SER A 79 -29.36 19.60 1.87
CA SER A 79 -29.42 18.15 1.97
C SER A 79 -28.67 17.65 3.22
N HIS A 80 -29.30 16.74 3.98
CA HIS A 80 -28.63 15.95 5.01
C HIS A 80 -27.95 14.71 4.41
N LEU A 81 -28.34 14.31 3.20
CA LEU A 81 -27.69 13.22 2.47
C LEU A 81 -26.48 13.78 1.71
N ARG A 82 -25.48 12.93 1.60
CA ARG A 82 -24.29 13.26 0.79
C ARG A 82 -24.65 13.28 -0.70
N PRO A 83 -24.00 14.14 -1.50
CA PRO A 83 -24.19 14.15 -2.95
C PRO A 83 -23.91 12.75 -3.51
N PHE A 84 -24.84 12.24 -4.31
CA PHE A 84 -24.61 10.99 -5.02
C PHE A 84 -23.66 11.25 -6.18
N LYS A 85 -22.45 10.70 -6.12
CA LYS A 85 -21.45 10.91 -7.17
C LYS A 85 -21.85 10.11 -8.41
N GLN A 86 -22.19 10.79 -9.48
CA GLN A 86 -22.58 10.17 -10.75
C GLN A 86 -21.40 9.62 -11.58
N ARG A 87 -20.17 10.04 -11.27
CA ARG A 87 -18.97 9.57 -11.96
C ARG A 87 -18.16 8.62 -11.08
N PRO A 88 -17.42 7.69 -11.66
CA PRO A 88 -16.46 6.87 -10.91
C PRO A 88 -15.51 7.72 -10.07
N TYR A 89 -15.06 7.22 -8.94
CA TYR A 89 -13.97 7.86 -8.21
C TYR A 89 -12.70 7.80 -9.04
N ARG A 90 -11.93 8.88 -9.02
CA ARG A 90 -10.60 8.99 -9.64
C ARG A 90 -9.55 8.98 -8.55
N LEU A 91 -8.79 7.90 -8.44
CA LEU A 91 -7.68 7.80 -7.49
C LEU A 91 -6.37 8.07 -8.20
N GLY A 92 -5.54 8.92 -7.62
CA GLY A 92 -4.15 9.07 -8.02
C GLY A 92 -3.29 8.01 -7.30
N TYR A 93 -2.43 7.33 -8.03
CA TYR A 93 -1.44 6.43 -7.45
C TYR A 93 -0.04 6.81 -7.90
N ALA A 94 0.77 7.31 -6.96
CA ALA A 94 2.18 7.58 -7.16
C ALA A 94 2.99 6.36 -6.72
N ALA A 95 3.34 5.50 -7.66
CA ALA A 95 4.08 4.26 -7.40
C ALA A 95 5.53 4.56 -6.99
N GLN A 96 6.10 3.75 -6.11
CA GLN A 96 7.49 3.88 -5.66
C GLN A 96 8.49 3.80 -6.82
N GLY A 97 8.28 2.84 -7.72
CA GLY A 97 9.08 2.57 -8.90
C GLY A 97 8.67 1.25 -9.53
N THR A 98 8.91 1.12 -10.83
CA THR A 98 8.55 -0.09 -11.59
C THR A 98 9.65 -1.16 -11.57
N ASP A 99 10.83 -0.87 -11.02
CA ASP A 99 11.98 -1.79 -11.02
C ASP A 99 12.01 -2.72 -9.80
N TYR A 100 11.21 -2.43 -8.77
CA TYR A 100 11.20 -3.17 -7.51
C TYR A 100 10.00 -4.10 -7.44
N GLN A 101 10.26 -5.37 -7.16
CA GLN A 101 9.22 -6.41 -7.17
C GLN A 101 8.10 -6.13 -6.17
N PHE A 102 8.43 -5.71 -4.94
CA PHE A 102 7.43 -5.31 -3.96
C PHE A 102 6.50 -4.22 -4.47
N SER A 103 7.05 -3.17 -5.11
CA SER A 103 6.26 -2.09 -5.71
C SER A 103 5.40 -2.57 -6.88
N LYS A 104 5.90 -3.50 -7.71
CA LYS A 104 5.12 -4.13 -8.80
C LYS A 104 3.91 -4.89 -8.26
N GLU A 105 4.11 -5.69 -7.21
CA GLU A 105 3.03 -6.48 -6.60
C GLU A 105 1.97 -5.57 -5.97
N VAL A 106 2.36 -4.51 -5.25
CA VAL A 106 1.45 -3.48 -4.74
C VAL A 106 0.67 -2.82 -5.88
N SER A 107 1.36 -2.39 -6.94
CA SER A 107 0.75 -1.74 -8.10
C SER A 107 -0.27 -2.64 -8.80
N THR A 108 0.09 -3.89 -9.04
CA THR A 108 -0.80 -4.89 -9.66
C THR A 108 -2.02 -5.17 -8.79
N SER A 109 -1.81 -5.32 -7.49
CA SER A 109 -2.88 -5.54 -6.52
C SER A 109 -3.85 -4.36 -6.49
N LEU A 110 -3.32 -3.12 -6.47
CA LEU A 110 -4.12 -1.90 -6.45
C LEU A 110 -4.91 -1.70 -7.75
N GLN A 111 -4.30 -1.93 -8.92
CA GLN A 111 -4.96 -1.86 -10.22
C GLN A 111 -6.15 -2.84 -10.30
N ARG A 112 -5.94 -4.08 -9.86
CA ARG A 112 -6.99 -5.10 -9.81
C ARG A 112 -8.14 -4.70 -8.89
N ALA A 113 -7.83 -4.21 -7.69
CA ALA A 113 -8.83 -3.79 -6.72
C ALA A 113 -9.60 -2.55 -7.20
N ALA A 114 -8.95 -1.56 -7.79
CA ALA A 114 -9.58 -0.38 -8.36
C ALA A 114 -10.54 -0.76 -9.50
N ALA A 115 -10.11 -1.63 -10.42
CA ALA A 115 -10.94 -2.12 -11.51
C ALA A 115 -12.19 -2.86 -11.01
N ALA A 116 -12.05 -3.71 -9.99
CA ALA A 116 -13.17 -4.45 -9.38
C ALA A 116 -14.24 -3.53 -8.76
N HIS A 117 -13.87 -2.32 -8.36
CA HIS A 117 -14.77 -1.31 -7.78
C HIS A 117 -15.19 -0.22 -8.77
N GLY A 118 -14.86 -0.35 -10.06
CA GLY A 118 -15.17 0.67 -11.08
C GLY A 118 -14.48 2.01 -10.81
N ILE A 119 -13.31 2.01 -10.21
CA ILE A 119 -12.50 3.19 -9.88
C ILE A 119 -11.54 3.46 -11.03
N GLU A 120 -11.49 4.71 -11.49
CA GLU A 120 -10.44 5.18 -12.41
C GLU A 120 -9.14 5.40 -11.64
N LEU A 121 -8.10 4.63 -11.95
CA LEU A 121 -6.79 4.76 -11.31
C LEU A 121 -5.79 5.46 -12.22
N ILE A 122 -5.33 6.64 -11.82
CA ILE A 122 -4.32 7.44 -12.53
C ILE A 122 -2.97 7.15 -11.88
N CYS A 123 -2.09 6.44 -12.61
CA CYS A 123 -0.79 6.02 -12.12
C CYS A 123 0.32 6.94 -12.60
N VAL A 124 1.22 7.30 -11.70
CA VAL A 124 2.51 7.96 -11.98
C VAL A 124 3.62 7.18 -11.28
N ASP A 125 4.83 7.22 -11.83
CA ASP A 125 5.99 6.50 -11.31
C ASP A 125 7.00 7.45 -10.68
N ASN A 126 7.26 7.31 -9.39
CA ASN A 126 8.23 8.10 -8.64
C ASN A 126 9.69 7.71 -8.95
N ARG A 127 9.91 6.60 -9.63
CA ARG A 127 11.24 6.09 -10.03
C ARG A 127 12.24 6.05 -8.87
N TYR A 128 11.76 5.77 -7.67
CA TYR A 128 12.56 5.76 -6.44
C TYR A 128 13.34 7.08 -6.23
N ASN A 129 12.75 8.21 -6.67
CA ASN A 129 13.41 9.51 -6.71
C ASN A 129 12.54 10.61 -6.10
N ALA A 130 13.07 11.26 -5.08
CA ALA A 130 12.40 12.31 -4.32
C ALA A 130 11.95 13.52 -5.18
N LYS A 131 12.76 13.95 -6.16
CA LYS A 131 12.41 15.07 -7.04
C LYS A 131 11.28 14.70 -8.02
N ILE A 132 11.28 13.44 -8.47
CA ILE A 132 10.21 12.94 -9.35
C ILE A 132 8.92 12.84 -8.56
N ALA A 133 8.93 12.33 -7.31
CA ALA A 133 7.77 12.26 -6.44
C ALA A 133 7.10 13.65 -6.26
N GLN A 134 7.90 14.69 -6.02
CA GLN A 134 7.38 16.07 -5.92
C GLN A 134 6.71 16.56 -7.22
N ARG A 135 7.27 16.24 -8.40
CA ARG A 135 6.69 16.58 -9.71
C ARG A 135 5.41 15.79 -9.98
N ASN A 136 5.41 14.52 -9.61
CA ASN A 136 4.24 13.65 -9.75
C ASN A 136 3.08 14.12 -8.88
N ALA A 137 3.36 14.66 -7.68
CA ALA A 137 2.33 15.28 -6.85
C ALA A 137 1.65 16.44 -7.59
N ASP A 138 2.42 17.31 -8.28
CA ASP A 138 1.85 18.40 -9.10
C ASP A 138 1.02 17.85 -10.27
N VAL A 139 1.41 16.72 -10.86
CA VAL A 139 0.63 16.07 -11.92
C VAL A 139 -0.72 15.60 -11.38
N LEU A 140 -0.73 14.85 -10.25
CA LEU A 140 -1.96 14.32 -9.67
C LEU A 140 -2.91 15.43 -9.18
N VAL A 141 -2.38 16.54 -8.68
CA VAL A 141 -3.19 17.73 -8.35
C VAL A 141 -3.86 18.30 -9.60
N ARG A 142 -3.13 18.45 -10.73
CA ARG A 142 -3.70 18.92 -12.01
C ARG A 142 -4.76 17.97 -12.56
N GLU A 143 -4.59 16.66 -12.37
CA GLU A 143 -5.57 15.63 -12.76
C GLU A 143 -6.86 15.67 -11.95
N LYS A 144 -6.91 16.47 -10.87
CA LYS A 144 -8.09 16.64 -10.00
C LYS A 144 -8.63 15.29 -9.50
N VAL A 145 -7.75 14.44 -9.04
CA VAL A 145 -8.10 13.15 -8.43
C VAL A 145 -8.88 13.38 -7.13
N ASP A 146 -9.69 12.40 -6.74
CA ASP A 146 -10.52 12.50 -5.53
C ASP A 146 -9.75 12.14 -4.24
N LEU A 147 -8.70 11.33 -4.37
CA LEU A 147 -7.79 10.90 -3.31
C LEU A 147 -6.48 10.45 -3.95
N VAL A 148 -5.39 10.62 -3.23
CA VAL A 148 -4.08 10.12 -3.64
C VAL A 148 -3.61 8.99 -2.72
N ILE A 149 -2.98 8.00 -3.33
CA ILE A 149 -2.21 6.93 -2.70
C ILE A 149 -0.75 7.20 -3.06
N GLU A 150 0.08 7.58 -2.08
CA GLU A 150 1.48 7.96 -2.29
C GLU A 150 2.42 6.88 -1.77
N PHE A 151 3.28 6.38 -2.64
CA PHE A 151 4.32 5.43 -2.31
C PHE A 151 5.69 5.97 -2.76
N GLN A 152 6.32 6.74 -1.91
CA GLN A 152 7.68 7.25 -2.07
C GLN A 152 8.52 6.86 -0.84
N THR A 153 9.85 6.89 -0.93
CA THR A 153 10.72 6.23 0.06
C THR A 153 11.56 7.19 0.89
N ASP A 154 11.49 8.49 0.63
CA ASP A 154 12.30 9.50 1.32
C ASP A 154 11.47 10.27 2.35
N GLU A 155 11.73 10.08 3.65
CA GLU A 155 10.95 10.75 4.70
C GLU A 155 11.05 12.29 4.64
N HIS A 156 12.15 12.84 4.13
CA HIS A 156 12.34 14.29 4.03
C HIS A 156 11.44 14.94 2.97
N VAL A 157 11.01 14.16 1.98
CA VAL A 157 10.09 14.61 0.92
C VAL A 157 8.63 14.45 1.33
N ALA A 158 8.33 13.57 2.25
CA ALA A 158 6.96 13.29 2.69
C ALA A 158 6.18 14.54 3.12
N PRO A 159 6.73 15.49 3.93
CA PRO A 159 6.03 16.72 4.28
C PRO A 159 5.74 17.63 3.09
N ILE A 160 6.65 17.69 2.12
CA ILE A 160 6.52 18.54 0.93
C ILE A 160 5.39 18.03 0.04
N VAL A 161 5.37 16.73 -0.23
CA VAL A 161 4.35 16.05 -1.03
C VAL A 161 2.98 16.15 -0.34
N ALA A 162 2.93 15.88 0.97
CA ALA A 162 1.70 16.00 1.75
C ALA A 162 1.12 17.41 1.76
N ALA A 163 1.98 18.46 1.82
CA ALA A 163 1.54 19.84 1.77
C ALA A 163 0.81 20.17 0.46
N LYS A 164 1.35 19.73 -0.69
CA LYS A 164 0.73 19.94 -2.00
C LYS A 164 -0.69 19.37 -2.09
N TYR A 165 -0.88 18.12 -1.63
CA TYR A 165 -2.22 17.51 -1.63
C TYR A 165 -3.18 18.17 -0.65
N ARG A 166 -2.69 18.53 0.54
CA ARG A 166 -3.49 19.25 1.53
C ARG A 166 -3.94 20.62 1.03
N GLU A 167 -3.06 21.40 0.40
CA GLU A 167 -3.38 22.70 -0.21
C GLU A 167 -4.42 22.57 -1.32
N ALA A 168 -4.36 21.47 -2.07
CA ALA A 168 -5.36 21.14 -3.09
C ALA A 168 -6.65 20.53 -2.52
N GLY A 169 -6.75 20.30 -1.20
CA GLY A 169 -7.90 19.68 -0.56
C GLY A 169 -8.08 18.19 -0.92
N ILE A 170 -7.02 17.50 -1.36
CA ILE A 170 -7.05 16.11 -1.77
C ILE A 170 -6.62 15.22 -0.60
N PRO A 171 -7.47 14.28 -0.13
CA PRO A 171 -7.10 13.29 0.88
C PRO A 171 -5.93 12.41 0.45
N LEU A 172 -5.12 11.96 1.42
CA LEU A 172 -3.90 11.21 1.17
C LEU A 172 -3.87 9.92 1.98
N ILE A 173 -3.57 8.80 1.31
CA ILE A 173 -3.11 7.55 1.93
C ILE A 173 -1.61 7.43 1.66
N ALA A 174 -0.83 7.28 2.70
CA ALA A 174 0.62 7.15 2.62
C ALA A 174 1.04 5.68 2.80
N LEU A 175 1.75 5.12 1.81
CA LEU A 175 2.20 3.74 1.84
C LEU A 175 3.62 3.63 2.39
N GLU A 176 3.81 2.79 3.42
CA GLU A 176 5.09 2.42 4.04
C GLU A 176 5.86 3.58 4.69
N ILE A 177 5.82 4.79 4.16
CA ILE A 177 6.45 5.99 4.71
C ILE A 177 5.35 6.96 5.16
N PRO A 178 5.33 7.38 6.43
CA PRO A 178 4.30 8.27 6.93
C PRO A 178 4.42 9.67 6.30
N HIS A 179 3.29 10.25 5.96
CA HIS A 179 3.17 11.62 5.48
C HIS A 179 2.30 12.44 6.45
N PRO A 180 2.66 13.66 6.79
CA PRO A 180 1.86 14.48 7.71
C PRO A 180 0.41 14.66 7.24
N GLY A 181 -0.55 14.28 8.10
CA GLY A 181 -1.98 14.40 7.81
C GLY A 181 -2.57 13.31 6.90
N ALA A 182 -1.78 12.35 6.47
CA ALA A 182 -2.25 11.19 5.71
C ALA A 182 -2.73 10.06 6.61
N THR A 183 -3.61 9.21 6.08
CA THR A 183 -3.83 7.88 6.65
C THR A 183 -2.67 6.98 6.24
N TYR A 184 -1.96 6.41 7.21
CA TYR A 184 -0.88 5.47 6.93
C TYR A 184 -1.45 4.09 6.59
N TYR A 185 -0.91 3.44 5.56
CA TYR A 185 -1.10 2.02 5.28
C TYR A 185 0.26 1.36 5.04
N GLY A 186 0.55 0.28 5.74
CA GLY A 186 1.81 -0.43 5.57
C GLY A 186 2.17 -1.35 6.72
N ALA A 187 3.45 -1.66 6.85
CA ALA A 187 3.94 -2.57 7.88
C ALA A 187 3.82 -1.99 9.30
N ASN A 188 3.42 -2.83 10.26
CA ASN A 188 3.80 -2.63 11.66
C ASN A 188 5.28 -3.01 11.81
N ASN A 189 6.14 -2.02 11.55
CA ASN A 189 7.57 -2.24 11.41
C ASN A 189 8.23 -2.86 12.65
N TYR A 190 7.82 -2.42 13.84
CA TYR A 190 8.36 -2.96 15.10
C TYR A 190 7.96 -4.41 15.30
N GLU A 191 6.70 -4.74 15.08
CA GLU A 191 6.17 -6.11 15.20
C GLU A 191 6.81 -7.05 14.18
N ALA A 192 6.93 -6.62 12.91
CA ALA A 192 7.64 -7.39 11.88
C ALA A 192 9.09 -7.65 12.29
N GLY A 193 9.75 -6.65 12.87
CA GLY A 193 11.08 -6.80 13.45
C GLY A 193 11.12 -7.83 14.57
N LEU A 194 10.20 -7.75 15.54
CA LEU A 194 10.11 -8.70 16.65
C LEU A 194 9.96 -10.16 16.17
N ILE A 195 9.08 -10.40 15.19
CA ILE A 195 8.87 -11.72 14.59
C ILE A 195 10.19 -12.27 14.05
N GLY A 196 10.87 -11.49 13.19
CA GLY A 196 12.15 -11.89 12.60
C GLY A 196 13.26 -12.08 13.64
N GLY A 197 13.34 -11.13 14.58
CA GLY A 197 14.34 -11.17 15.65
C GLY A 197 14.20 -12.37 16.57
N ARG A 198 12.98 -12.69 16.99
CA ARG A 198 12.73 -13.90 17.79
C ARG A 198 13.12 -15.18 17.06
N HIS A 199 12.94 -15.23 15.74
CA HIS A 199 13.37 -16.37 14.94
C HIS A 199 14.90 -16.46 14.86
N LEU A 200 15.58 -15.36 14.55
CA LEU A 200 17.03 -15.30 14.47
C LEU A 200 17.70 -15.60 15.81
N GLY A 201 17.14 -15.09 16.92
CA GLY A 201 17.62 -15.39 18.28
C GLY A 201 17.42 -16.85 18.68
N ARG A 202 16.27 -17.48 18.33
CA ARG A 202 16.05 -18.91 18.56
C ARG A 202 17.03 -19.76 17.78
N TRP A 203 17.26 -19.43 16.52
CA TRP A 203 18.25 -20.10 15.68
C TRP A 203 19.65 -20.02 16.30
N ALA A 204 20.09 -18.82 16.70
CA ALA A 204 21.39 -18.62 17.35
C ALA A 204 21.55 -19.45 18.62
N ARG A 205 20.51 -19.51 19.47
CA ARG A 205 20.50 -20.31 20.69
C ARG A 205 20.59 -21.82 20.41
N GLN A 206 19.84 -22.32 19.41
CA GLN A 206 19.80 -23.74 19.05
C GLN A 206 21.13 -24.25 18.45
N GLN A 207 21.75 -23.44 17.61
CA GLN A 207 23.02 -23.77 16.97
C GLN A 207 24.22 -23.65 17.93
N ARG A 208 23.97 -23.34 19.22
CA ARG A 208 25.00 -23.00 20.19
C ARG A 208 25.96 -21.91 19.72
N TYR A 209 25.41 -20.97 18.94
CA TYR A 209 26.11 -19.79 18.42
C TYR A 209 26.36 -18.77 19.56
N GLY A 210 26.76 -19.28 20.74
CA GLY A 210 27.23 -18.45 21.86
C GLY A 210 28.47 -17.62 21.55
N GLU A 211 29.01 -17.76 20.32
CA GLU A 211 30.15 -17.08 19.77
C GLU A 211 29.76 -16.18 18.59
N ALA A 212 28.51 -15.72 18.47
CA ALA A 212 28.22 -14.63 17.56
C ALA A 212 28.97 -13.39 18.07
N ASP A 213 30.00 -12.99 17.33
CA ASP A 213 30.82 -11.83 17.73
C ASP A 213 30.13 -10.51 17.36
N GLU A 214 29.29 -10.52 16.36
CA GLU A 214 28.71 -9.30 15.82
C GLU A 214 27.29 -9.49 15.25
N ILE A 215 26.41 -8.55 15.60
CA ILE A 215 25.10 -8.38 14.98
C ILE A 215 25.25 -7.27 13.96
N VAL A 216 24.92 -7.54 12.69
CA VAL A 216 24.98 -6.56 11.60
C VAL A 216 23.60 -6.29 11.05
N PHE A 217 23.23 -5.03 10.95
CA PHE A 217 21.98 -4.61 10.33
C PHE A 217 22.23 -3.88 9.02
N LEU A 218 21.57 -4.34 7.93
CA LEU A 218 21.48 -3.64 6.66
C LEU A 218 20.29 -2.69 6.71
N ALA A 219 20.56 -1.39 6.73
CA ALA A 219 19.60 -0.31 6.93
C ALA A 219 19.18 0.35 5.60
N LEU A 220 18.20 1.26 5.70
CA LEU A 220 17.73 2.17 4.66
C LEU A 220 17.47 3.51 5.35
N ASP A 221 18.54 4.30 5.55
CA ASP A 221 18.50 5.47 6.44
C ASP A 221 17.57 6.58 5.92
N ARG A 222 17.49 6.79 4.61
CA ARG A 222 16.60 7.80 4.00
C ARG A 222 15.11 7.52 4.19
N ALA A 223 14.71 6.27 4.48
CA ALA A 223 13.32 5.92 4.74
C ALA A 223 12.85 6.35 6.13
N GLY A 224 13.77 6.78 6.98
CA GLY A 224 13.51 7.38 8.26
C GLY A 224 13.25 6.40 9.40
N ASN A 225 12.71 6.97 10.48
CA ASN A 225 12.59 6.25 11.75
C ASN A 225 11.56 5.10 11.71
N LEU A 226 10.44 5.24 11.01
CA LEU A 226 9.40 4.21 11.05
C LEU A 226 9.87 2.89 10.42
N PRO A 227 10.43 2.83 9.21
CA PRO A 227 11.01 1.59 8.69
C PRO A 227 12.19 1.08 9.51
N ARG A 228 13.00 1.97 10.11
CA ARG A 228 14.11 1.58 11.00
C ARG A 228 13.64 0.78 12.22
N MET A 229 12.40 0.95 12.66
CA MET A 229 11.79 0.16 13.74
C MET A 229 11.80 -1.35 13.46
N ARG A 230 11.91 -1.79 12.19
CA ARG A 230 12.13 -3.21 11.85
C ARG A 230 13.42 -3.74 12.48
N LEU A 231 14.50 -2.99 12.36
CA LEU A 231 15.81 -3.37 12.89
C LEU A 231 15.83 -3.29 14.42
N THR A 232 15.20 -2.25 14.99
CA THR A 232 15.03 -2.13 16.44
C THR A 232 14.24 -3.29 17.02
N GLY A 233 13.08 -3.61 16.43
CA GLY A 233 12.26 -4.75 16.83
C GLY A 233 13.02 -6.08 16.68
N MET A 234 13.82 -6.21 15.61
CA MET A 234 14.63 -7.42 15.39
C MET A 234 15.69 -7.59 16.48
N LEU A 235 16.39 -6.51 16.85
CA LEU A 235 17.37 -6.53 17.94
C LEU A 235 16.70 -6.90 19.28
N VAL A 236 15.57 -6.29 19.61
CA VAL A 236 14.82 -6.60 20.82
C VAL A 236 14.34 -8.04 20.82
N GLY A 237 13.75 -8.52 19.71
CA GLY A 237 13.28 -9.90 19.60
C GLY A 237 14.38 -10.94 19.71
N MET A 238 15.59 -10.67 19.18
CA MET A 238 16.75 -11.54 19.37
C MET A 238 17.15 -11.64 20.84
N LYS A 239 17.31 -10.50 21.52
CA LYS A 239 17.74 -10.41 22.91
C LYS A 239 16.71 -10.99 23.89
N GLU A 240 15.41 -10.83 23.59
CA GLU A 240 14.31 -11.41 24.35
C GLU A 240 14.42 -12.94 24.47
N VAL A 241 14.79 -13.62 23.39
CA VAL A 241 14.87 -15.10 23.36
C VAL A 241 16.27 -15.63 23.61
N PHE A 242 17.29 -14.81 23.45
CA PHE A 242 18.69 -15.16 23.73
C PHE A 242 19.44 -13.98 24.36
N PRO A 243 19.30 -13.76 25.70
CA PRO A 243 19.91 -12.61 26.39
C PRO A 243 21.43 -12.51 26.29
N ALA A 244 22.15 -13.61 26.05
CA ALA A 244 23.60 -13.59 25.85
C ALA A 244 24.03 -12.67 24.70
N LEU A 245 23.14 -12.36 23.74
CA LEU A 245 23.38 -11.43 22.66
C LEU A 245 23.47 -9.97 23.09
N GLU A 246 23.21 -9.62 24.36
CA GLU A 246 23.47 -8.30 24.91
C GLU A 246 24.94 -7.87 24.82
N ALA A 247 25.86 -8.82 24.92
CA ALA A 247 27.28 -8.60 24.85
C ALA A 247 27.80 -8.44 23.39
N CYS A 248 26.99 -8.78 22.38
CA CYS A 248 27.39 -8.72 20.99
C CYS A 248 27.53 -7.26 20.52
N LYS A 249 28.59 -6.98 19.79
CA LYS A 249 28.72 -5.72 19.05
C LYS A 249 27.58 -5.59 18.03
N VAL A 250 26.93 -4.43 17.97
CA VAL A 250 25.88 -4.11 16.98
C VAL A 250 26.42 -3.10 15.98
N THR A 251 26.32 -3.41 14.70
CA THR A 251 26.78 -2.55 13.59
C THR A 251 25.65 -2.31 12.62
N TYR A 252 25.44 -1.06 12.22
CA TYR A 252 24.46 -0.67 11.18
C TYR A 252 25.22 -0.24 9.93
N LEU A 253 24.78 -0.78 8.78
CA LEU A 253 25.35 -0.48 7.45
C LEU A 253 24.20 0.00 6.56
N ASP A 254 24.30 1.20 6.02
CA ASP A 254 23.31 1.66 5.04
C ASP A 254 23.56 1.01 3.69
N GLY A 255 22.57 0.24 3.23
CA GLY A 255 22.57 -0.45 1.93
C GLY A 255 21.53 0.11 0.98
N ASP A 256 20.92 1.26 1.29
CA ASP A 256 19.86 1.92 0.50
C ASP A 256 18.68 1.00 0.14
N GLY A 257 18.51 -0.08 0.91
CA GLY A 257 17.47 -1.09 0.66
C GLY A 257 17.65 -1.88 -0.64
N LYS A 258 18.83 -1.81 -1.26
CA LYS A 258 19.14 -2.43 -2.54
C LYS A 258 20.18 -3.53 -2.39
N LEU A 259 20.12 -4.51 -3.31
CA LEU A 259 21.03 -5.65 -3.30
C LEU A 259 22.50 -5.23 -3.50
N GLY A 260 22.76 -4.41 -4.51
CA GLY A 260 24.14 -4.01 -4.88
C GLY A 260 24.80 -3.19 -3.79
N GLU A 261 24.12 -2.17 -3.29
CA GLU A 261 24.62 -1.27 -2.24
C GLU A 261 24.82 -2.02 -0.91
N SER A 262 23.89 -2.92 -0.57
CA SER A 262 24.01 -3.77 0.62
C SER A 262 25.18 -4.76 0.50
N PHE A 263 25.37 -5.34 -0.69
CA PHE A 263 26.53 -6.18 -0.99
C PHE A 263 27.84 -5.40 -0.76
N GLU A 264 27.98 -4.22 -1.35
CA GLU A 264 29.18 -3.39 -1.22
C GLU A 264 29.42 -2.92 0.22
N ALA A 265 28.34 -2.55 0.94
CA ALA A 265 28.44 -2.15 2.34
C ALA A 265 28.94 -3.31 3.21
N MET A 266 28.34 -4.50 3.05
CA MET A 266 28.75 -5.69 3.79
C MET A 266 30.16 -6.16 3.39
N ARG A 267 30.52 -6.15 2.11
CA ARG A 267 31.85 -6.49 1.62
C ARG A 267 32.92 -5.60 2.23
N ARG A 268 32.70 -4.29 2.30
CA ARG A 268 33.63 -3.35 2.96
C ARG A 268 33.77 -3.65 4.44
N HIS A 269 32.66 -3.92 5.12
CA HIS A 269 32.63 -4.25 6.53
C HIS A 269 33.46 -5.52 6.83
N LEU A 270 33.29 -6.58 6.02
CA LEU A 270 33.97 -7.86 6.18
C LEU A 270 35.49 -7.76 6.04
N ARG A 271 36.02 -6.79 5.30
CA ARG A 271 37.48 -6.54 5.18
C ARG A 271 38.07 -5.92 6.45
N GLY A 272 37.26 -5.19 7.23
CA GLY A 272 37.75 -4.46 8.42
C GLY A 272 37.46 -5.14 9.75
N THR A 273 36.47 -6.06 9.79
CA THR A 273 36.05 -6.70 11.03
C THR A 273 36.88 -7.93 11.38
N ARG A 274 37.15 -8.13 12.69
CA ARG A 274 37.77 -9.32 13.25
C ARG A 274 36.73 -10.36 13.70
N ALA A 275 35.45 -10.01 13.67
CA ALA A 275 34.37 -10.93 14.05
C ALA A 275 34.41 -12.21 13.20
N ARG A 276 34.09 -13.35 13.80
CA ARG A 276 34.08 -14.67 13.13
C ARG A 276 32.68 -15.14 12.86
N GLY A 277 31.75 -14.89 13.77
CA GLY A 277 30.32 -15.28 13.67
C GLY A 277 29.41 -14.05 13.56
N PHE A 278 28.41 -14.11 12.66
CA PHE A 278 27.51 -13.00 12.36
C PHE A 278 26.04 -13.39 12.46
N LEU A 279 25.26 -12.56 13.14
CA LEU A 279 23.81 -12.54 13.01
C LEU A 279 23.44 -11.29 12.19
N ILE A 280 22.79 -11.48 11.04
CA ILE A 280 22.56 -10.40 10.09
C ILE A 280 21.06 -10.18 9.97
N GLY A 281 20.60 -8.96 10.28
CA GLY A 281 19.24 -8.52 10.07
C GLY A 281 19.18 -7.53 8.92
N ALA A 282 18.23 -7.66 8.03
CA ALA A 282 18.08 -6.75 6.89
C ALA A 282 16.74 -6.04 6.90
N ILE A 283 16.73 -4.80 6.42
CA ILE A 283 15.53 -3.97 6.30
C ILE A 283 14.53 -4.57 5.29
N ASN A 284 15.04 -5.31 4.30
CA ASN A 284 14.27 -6.01 3.26
C ASN A 284 15.08 -7.18 2.68
N ASP A 285 14.46 -8.01 1.84
CA ASP A 285 15.12 -9.16 1.22
C ASP A 285 16.23 -8.79 0.22
N PRO A 286 16.12 -7.75 -0.63
CA PRO A 286 17.26 -7.33 -1.45
C PRO A 286 18.53 -7.06 -0.63
N SER A 287 18.40 -6.40 0.52
CA SER A 287 19.52 -6.17 1.43
C SER A 287 20.05 -7.46 2.07
N ALA A 288 19.16 -8.38 2.44
CA ALA A 288 19.53 -9.70 2.96
C ALA A 288 20.32 -10.50 1.93
N LEU A 289 19.86 -10.52 0.67
CA LEU A 289 20.53 -11.20 -0.44
C LEU A 289 21.89 -10.55 -0.78
N GLY A 290 21.97 -9.23 -0.68
CA GLY A 290 23.25 -8.51 -0.81
C GLY A 290 24.26 -8.94 0.24
N ALA A 291 23.84 -8.99 1.50
CA ALA A 291 24.67 -9.50 2.59
C ALA A 291 25.08 -10.95 2.39
N LEU A 292 24.15 -11.83 1.98
CA LEU A 292 24.43 -13.24 1.70
C LEU A 292 25.51 -13.40 0.64
N ARG A 293 25.41 -12.68 -0.48
CA ARG A 293 26.43 -12.68 -1.54
C ARG A 293 27.80 -12.21 -1.05
N ALA A 294 27.85 -11.16 -0.21
CA ALA A 294 29.10 -10.70 0.37
C ALA A 294 29.73 -11.74 1.31
N MET A 295 28.93 -12.44 2.09
CA MET A 295 29.40 -13.54 2.94
C MET A 295 29.90 -14.74 2.12
N GLN A 296 29.27 -15.06 0.98
CA GLN A 296 29.71 -16.07 0.03
C GLN A 296 31.05 -15.71 -0.62
N GLU A 297 31.17 -14.48 -1.15
CA GLU A 297 32.42 -13.98 -1.76
C GLU A 297 33.60 -14.02 -0.77
N ALA A 298 33.33 -13.67 0.49
CA ALA A 298 34.35 -13.70 1.54
C ALA A 298 34.70 -15.12 2.05
N GLY A 299 34.03 -16.16 1.55
CA GLY A 299 34.21 -17.55 2.05
C GLY A 299 33.70 -17.76 3.48
N ARG A 300 32.85 -16.86 3.99
CA ARG A 300 32.39 -16.82 5.39
C ARG A 300 30.91 -17.18 5.57
N VAL A 301 30.26 -17.67 4.52
CA VAL A 301 28.81 -17.96 4.51
C VAL A 301 28.39 -18.93 5.61
N ASN A 302 29.25 -19.89 5.97
CA ASN A 302 28.95 -20.85 7.05
C ASN A 302 28.96 -20.22 8.44
N ASN A 303 29.48 -19.02 8.57
CA ASN A 303 29.62 -18.30 9.83
C ASN A 303 28.55 -17.23 10.03
N CYS A 304 27.40 -17.34 9.34
CA CYS A 304 26.30 -16.37 9.50
C CYS A 304 24.93 -17.04 9.49
N ALA A 305 23.97 -16.31 10.03
CA ALA A 305 22.54 -16.47 9.79
C ALA A 305 21.94 -15.13 9.42
N ILE A 306 21.06 -15.12 8.43
CA ILE A 306 20.51 -13.89 7.85
C ILE A 306 19.00 -13.93 7.95
N MET A 307 18.40 -12.79 8.37
CA MET A 307 16.96 -12.59 8.46
C MET A 307 16.55 -11.45 7.53
N GLY A 308 15.65 -11.75 6.59
CA GLY A 308 15.08 -10.79 5.66
C GLY A 308 13.73 -10.23 6.11
N GLN A 309 13.16 -9.37 5.26
CA GLN A 309 11.85 -8.75 5.42
C GLN A 309 11.20 -8.62 4.04
N ASN A 310 9.89 -8.70 3.97
CA ASN A 310 8.98 -8.63 2.83
C ASN A 310 8.59 -9.99 2.23
N ALA A 311 9.39 -11.04 2.36
CA ALA A 311 9.26 -12.32 1.65
C ALA A 311 9.08 -12.10 0.14
N SER A 312 10.02 -11.33 -0.47
CA SER A 312 10.02 -11.09 -1.91
C SER A 312 10.18 -12.39 -2.71
N PRO A 313 9.79 -12.45 -4.00
CA PRO A 313 9.99 -13.63 -4.83
C PRO A 313 11.43 -14.14 -4.83
N GLU A 314 12.42 -13.23 -4.87
CA GLU A 314 13.85 -13.58 -4.82
C GLU A 314 14.23 -14.13 -3.44
N GLY A 315 13.72 -13.51 -2.36
CA GLY A 315 13.92 -14.01 -0.98
C GLY A 315 13.30 -15.40 -0.81
N ARG A 316 12.08 -15.62 -1.32
CA ARG A 316 11.43 -16.94 -1.29
C ARG A 316 12.16 -17.99 -2.14
N ALA A 317 12.72 -17.59 -3.28
CA ALA A 317 13.55 -18.46 -4.10
C ALA A 317 14.82 -18.89 -3.35
N GLU A 318 15.47 -17.96 -2.65
CA GLU A 318 16.63 -18.24 -1.81
C GLU A 318 16.28 -19.13 -0.61
N LEU A 319 15.15 -18.91 0.05
CA LEU A 319 14.68 -19.77 1.16
C LEU A 319 14.50 -21.25 0.75
N ARG A 320 14.26 -21.51 -0.55
CA ARG A 320 14.15 -22.87 -1.10
C ARG A 320 15.49 -23.51 -1.43
N GLN A 321 16.59 -22.76 -1.37
CA GLN A 321 17.90 -23.31 -1.67
C GLN A 321 18.39 -24.21 -0.50
N PRO A 322 18.94 -25.39 -0.81
CA PRO A 322 19.53 -26.24 0.21
C PRO A 322 20.65 -25.53 0.96
N ALA A 323 20.64 -25.66 2.27
CA ALA A 323 21.68 -25.10 3.15
C ALA A 323 21.87 -23.56 3.05
N THR A 324 20.86 -22.83 2.58
CA THR A 324 20.91 -21.37 2.58
C THR A 324 21.14 -20.81 4.00
N ARG A 325 21.78 -19.66 4.08
CA ARG A 325 21.95 -18.90 5.32
C ARG A 325 20.93 -17.79 5.50
N LEU A 326 20.05 -17.60 4.53
CA LEU A 326 18.80 -16.85 4.71
C LEU A 326 17.82 -17.78 5.45
N ILE A 327 17.75 -17.64 6.77
CA ILE A 327 16.96 -18.55 7.62
C ILE A 327 15.48 -18.20 7.70
N GLY A 328 15.11 -17.03 7.22
CA GLY A 328 13.72 -16.56 7.17
C GLY A 328 13.58 -15.18 6.60
N SER A 329 12.35 -14.83 6.26
CA SER A 329 11.90 -13.49 5.91
C SER A 329 10.49 -13.25 6.48
N VAL A 330 10.17 -12.05 6.92
CA VAL A 330 8.82 -11.73 7.39
C VAL A 330 7.98 -11.20 6.23
N ALA A 331 6.91 -11.91 5.88
CA ALA A 331 6.01 -11.54 4.79
C ALA A 331 5.13 -10.35 5.15
N TYR A 332 4.83 -9.52 4.14
CA TYR A 332 3.93 -8.36 4.22
C TYR A 332 2.72 -8.49 3.29
N PHE A 333 2.71 -9.47 2.39
CA PHE A 333 1.62 -9.78 1.47
C PHE A 333 1.21 -8.60 0.57
N PRO A 334 2.13 -8.03 -0.23
CA PRO A 334 1.86 -6.88 -1.09
C PRO A 334 0.73 -7.13 -2.09
N GLU A 335 0.48 -8.38 -2.43
CA GLU A 335 -0.64 -8.82 -3.29
C GLU A 335 -2.03 -8.57 -2.67
N ARG A 336 -2.12 -8.28 -1.38
CA ARG A 336 -3.36 -7.96 -0.66
C ARG A 336 -3.55 -6.46 -0.43
N TYR A 337 -2.50 -5.66 -0.57
CA TYR A 337 -2.52 -4.22 -0.30
C TYR A 337 -3.63 -3.50 -1.05
N GLY A 338 -3.84 -3.84 -2.33
CA GLY A 338 -4.82 -3.17 -3.16
C GLY A 338 -6.24 -3.23 -2.62
N ALA A 339 -6.67 -4.39 -2.12
CA ALA A 339 -8.02 -4.56 -1.56
C ALA A 339 -8.20 -3.70 -0.30
N ASP A 340 -7.23 -3.75 0.62
CA ASP A 340 -7.28 -3.00 1.87
C ASP A 340 -7.22 -1.48 1.61
N ILE A 341 -6.32 -1.02 0.72
CA ILE A 341 -6.15 0.39 0.37
C ILE A 341 -7.41 0.94 -0.29
N VAL A 342 -8.02 0.20 -1.22
CA VAL A 342 -9.26 0.62 -1.89
C VAL A 342 -10.41 0.71 -0.87
N ALA A 343 -10.52 -0.23 0.08
CA ALA A 343 -11.50 -0.16 1.14
C ALA A 343 -11.32 1.10 2.00
N VAL A 344 -10.09 1.39 2.44
CA VAL A 344 -9.74 2.61 3.20
C VAL A 344 -10.03 3.87 2.37
N ALA A 345 -9.67 3.89 1.09
CA ALA A 345 -9.93 5.02 0.19
C ALA A 345 -11.43 5.31 0.05
N LEU A 346 -12.23 4.25 -0.13
CA LEU A 346 -13.70 4.38 -0.20
C LEU A 346 -14.29 4.88 1.12
N ASP A 347 -13.77 4.45 2.27
CA ASP A 347 -14.22 4.95 3.56
C ASP A 347 -13.89 6.44 3.73
N ILE A 348 -12.68 6.87 3.39
CA ILE A 348 -12.28 8.29 3.40
C ILE A 348 -13.19 9.12 2.47
N LEU A 349 -13.38 8.68 1.23
CA LEU A 349 -14.18 9.38 0.23
C LEU A 349 -15.66 9.43 0.62
N ASN A 350 -16.15 8.40 1.28
CA ASN A 350 -17.49 8.37 1.86
C ASN A 350 -17.57 9.03 3.25
N ARG A 351 -16.50 9.70 3.70
CA ARG A 351 -16.42 10.39 5.00
C ARG A 351 -16.74 9.49 6.20
N ARG A 352 -16.45 8.21 6.09
CA ARG A 352 -16.51 7.30 7.22
C ARG A 352 -15.25 7.50 8.08
N ALA A 353 -15.36 7.20 9.35
CA ALA A 353 -14.20 7.25 10.25
C ALA A 353 -13.20 6.16 9.84
N VAL A 354 -11.94 6.55 9.66
CA VAL A 354 -10.82 5.64 9.42
C VAL A 354 -9.77 5.83 10.52
N PRO A 355 -9.07 4.79 10.95
CA PRO A 355 -7.96 4.95 11.88
C PRO A 355 -6.82 5.72 11.20
N PRO A 356 -5.97 6.44 11.96
CA PRO A 356 -4.83 7.16 11.39
C PRO A 356 -3.80 6.24 10.75
N ALA A 357 -3.77 4.95 11.16
CA ALA A 357 -2.90 3.92 10.60
C ALA A 357 -3.64 2.59 10.47
N VAL A 358 -3.45 1.95 9.34
CA VAL A 358 -3.89 0.58 9.04
C VAL A 358 -2.66 -0.27 8.75
N PHE A 359 -2.48 -1.36 9.48
CA PHE A 359 -1.30 -2.19 9.38
C PHE A 359 -1.57 -3.47 8.59
N ALA A 360 -0.66 -3.77 7.67
CA ALA A 360 -0.62 -5.05 6.98
C ALA A 360 -0.36 -6.20 7.97
N LYS A 361 -0.82 -7.40 7.63
CA LYS A 361 -0.53 -8.60 8.40
C LYS A 361 0.90 -9.07 8.14
N HIS A 362 1.53 -9.61 9.18
CA HIS A 362 2.88 -10.16 9.09
C HIS A 362 2.90 -11.64 9.40
N GLN A 363 3.76 -12.37 8.70
CA GLN A 363 3.97 -13.79 8.93
C GLN A 363 5.43 -14.18 8.65
N LEU A 364 6.01 -14.97 9.54
CA LEU A 364 7.34 -15.54 9.33
C LEU A 364 7.30 -16.59 8.21
N VAL A 365 8.16 -16.42 7.24
CA VAL A 365 8.43 -17.37 6.15
C VAL A 365 9.82 -17.94 6.35
N THR A 366 9.93 -19.27 6.37
CA THR A 366 11.16 -20.03 6.58
C THR A 366 11.32 -21.08 5.47
N PRO A 367 12.49 -21.73 5.33
CA PRO A 367 12.63 -22.86 4.41
C PRO A 367 11.55 -23.95 4.58
N ASP A 368 11.08 -24.17 5.82
CA ASP A 368 10.15 -25.25 6.14
C ASP A 368 8.69 -24.94 5.72
N ASN A 369 8.32 -23.65 5.63
CA ASN A 369 6.93 -23.26 5.38
C ASN A 369 6.70 -22.41 4.13
N VAL A 370 7.75 -22.05 3.39
CA VAL A 370 7.64 -21.18 2.21
C VAL A 370 6.69 -21.73 1.15
N ASP A 371 6.71 -23.04 0.92
CA ASP A 371 5.82 -23.67 -0.06
C ASP A 371 4.37 -23.78 0.41
N HIS A 372 4.15 -23.80 1.72
CA HIS A 372 2.80 -23.76 2.28
C HIS A 372 2.18 -22.35 2.18
N ILE A 373 2.99 -21.32 2.46
CA ILE A 373 2.52 -19.92 2.43
C ILE A 373 2.38 -19.40 1.00
N TYR A 374 3.31 -19.80 0.11
CA TYR A 374 3.38 -19.39 -1.29
C TYR A 374 3.37 -20.58 -2.26
N PRO A 375 2.27 -21.36 -2.30
CA PRO A 375 2.21 -22.59 -3.10
C PRO A 375 2.27 -22.33 -4.61
N ASN A 376 1.85 -21.16 -5.05
CA ASN A 376 1.77 -20.80 -6.48
C ASN A 376 3.10 -20.37 -7.10
N ASP A 377 4.14 -20.10 -6.30
CA ASP A 377 5.45 -19.69 -6.84
C ASP A 377 6.04 -20.74 -7.79
N ARG A 378 5.83 -22.03 -7.53
CA ARG A 378 6.29 -23.14 -8.40
C ARG A 378 5.58 -23.16 -9.75
N LEU A 379 4.30 -22.80 -9.77
CA LEU A 379 3.50 -22.74 -11.02
C LEU A 379 3.97 -21.58 -11.92
N LEU A 380 4.38 -20.47 -11.33
CA LEU A 380 4.92 -19.32 -12.07
C LEU A 380 6.31 -19.59 -12.65
N GLN A 381 7.13 -20.41 -11.99
CA GLN A 381 8.45 -20.83 -12.49
C GLN A 381 8.34 -21.76 -13.69
N THR A 382 7.36 -22.68 -13.69
CA THR A 382 7.10 -23.57 -14.83
C THR A 382 6.49 -22.84 -16.03
N ALA A 383 5.67 -21.83 -15.82
CA ALA A 383 5.10 -21.01 -16.89
C ALA A 383 6.14 -20.13 -17.60
N GLY A 384 7.17 -19.65 -16.88
CA GLY A 384 8.27 -18.87 -17.45
C GLY A 384 9.34 -19.69 -18.19
N ALA A 385 9.30 -21.02 -18.06
CA ALA A 385 10.21 -21.92 -18.80
C ALA A 385 9.70 -22.29 -20.20
N PHE A 386 8.49 -21.86 -20.57
CA PHE A 386 7.86 -22.10 -21.88
C PHE A 386 7.57 -20.80 -22.65
N ALA A 387 8.09 -19.65 -22.21
CA ALA A 387 8.10 -18.36 -22.91
C ALA A 387 9.54 -17.98 -23.30
#